data_4b5c4df72c557feff52154e76384f8b0
#
_entry.id   4b5c4df72c557feff52154e76384f8b0
#
_cell.length_a   1.000
_cell.length_b   1.000
_cell.length_c   1.000
_cell.angle_alpha   90.00
_cell.angle_beta   90.00
_cell.angle_gamma   90.00
#
_symmetry.space_group_name_H-M   'P 1'
#
loop_
_entity.id
_entity.type
_entity.pdbx_description
1 polymer ?
#
loop_
_entity_poly.entity_id
_entity_poly.type
_entity_poly.pdbx_seq_one_letter_code
_entity_poly.pdbx_strand_id
1 'polypeptide(L)'
;MNFDTYYRQHIDTCQYRFPFGGFMATKTVKSTKSKSETKVCCGTARDIPLSERDAVELASVFAALSDPVRLRLLSIVSSAPDGEVCACDLVTPIGKSQPTVSHHLKILFEAGLVEREKRGVWVWYRAVPER
;
A
#
# COMPACT_ATOMS: atom_id res chain seq x y z
N MET A 1 32.81 -8.69 4.93
CA MET A 1 31.75 -9.38 4.15
C MET A 1 31.12 -8.35 3.25
N ASN A 2 31.26 -8.47 1.94
CA ASN A 2 30.90 -7.41 0.99
C ASN A 2 29.39 -7.53 0.66
N PHE A 3 28.65 -6.42 0.69
CA PHE A 3 27.20 -6.35 0.49
C PHE A 3 26.75 -6.95 -0.86
N ASP A 4 27.59 -6.80 -1.90
CA ASP A 4 27.35 -7.37 -3.23
C ASP A 4 27.36 -8.90 -3.29
N THR A 5 28.13 -9.56 -2.42
CA THR A 5 28.23 -11.01 -2.39
C THR A 5 27.01 -11.64 -1.69
N TYR A 6 26.45 -10.95 -0.69
CA TYR A 6 25.23 -11.38 0.00
C TYR A 6 23.99 -11.31 -0.90
N TYR A 7 23.88 -10.24 -1.71
CA TYR A 7 22.74 -10.04 -2.59
C TYR A 7 22.68 -11.04 -3.75
N ARG A 8 23.86 -11.39 -4.30
CA ARG A 8 23.96 -12.30 -5.46
C ARG A 8 23.60 -13.75 -5.14
N GLN A 9 23.83 -14.19 -3.90
CA GLN A 9 23.52 -15.57 -3.46
C GLN A 9 22.05 -15.79 -3.08
N HIS A 10 21.26 -14.73 -2.86
CA HIS A 10 19.89 -14.85 -2.36
C HIS A 10 18.81 -14.53 -3.41
N ILE A 11 19.19 -14.03 -4.59
CA ILE A 11 18.21 -13.72 -5.65
C ILE A 11 17.79 -14.98 -6.43
N ASP A 12 18.65 -15.99 -6.55
CA ASP A 12 18.34 -17.21 -7.31
C ASP A 12 17.42 -18.21 -6.59
N THR A 13 17.09 -17.96 -5.32
CA THR A 13 16.27 -18.89 -4.52
C THR A 13 14.97 -18.25 -4.03
N CYS A 14 14.56 -17.11 -4.57
CA CYS A 14 13.31 -16.47 -4.19
C CYS A 14 12.12 -17.15 -4.90
N GLN A 15 11.87 -18.42 -4.53
CA GLN A 15 10.56 -19.04 -4.78
C GLN A 15 9.56 -18.45 -3.77
N TYR A 16 8.96 -17.31 -4.10
CA TYR A 16 7.80 -16.81 -3.38
C TYR A 16 6.65 -17.80 -3.55
N ARG A 17 6.54 -18.70 -2.59
CA ARG A 17 5.38 -19.57 -2.47
C ARG A 17 4.24 -18.76 -1.86
N PHE A 18 3.41 -18.17 -2.72
CA PHE A 18 2.14 -17.59 -2.27
C PHE A 18 1.27 -18.70 -1.67
N PRO A 19 0.65 -18.49 -0.49
CA PRO A 19 -0.19 -19.51 0.18
C PRO A 19 -1.55 -19.71 -0.49
N PHE A 20 -1.83 -19.04 -1.60
CA PHE A 20 -3.03 -19.27 -2.41
C PHE A 20 -2.64 -20.07 -3.64
N GLY A 21 -3.00 -21.36 -3.63
CA GLY A 21 -2.70 -22.32 -4.69
C GLY A 21 -3.29 -21.91 -6.04
N GLY A 22 -2.47 -21.26 -6.85
CA GLY A 22 -2.72 -20.97 -8.26
C GLY A 22 -1.41 -21.13 -9.01
N PHE A 23 -1.24 -22.28 -9.68
CA PHE A 23 -0.12 -22.56 -10.58
C PHE A 23 -0.32 -21.74 -11.85
N MET A 24 0.39 -20.61 -11.99
CA MET A 24 0.46 -19.91 -13.28
C MET A 24 1.56 -20.53 -14.14
N ALA A 25 1.13 -21.26 -15.17
CA ALA A 25 2.01 -21.79 -16.20
C ALA A 25 2.75 -20.66 -16.91
N THR A 26 4.07 -20.67 -16.83
CA THR A 26 4.95 -19.78 -17.60
C THR A 26 4.89 -20.17 -19.06
N LYS A 27 4.20 -19.40 -19.91
CA LYS A 27 4.32 -19.51 -21.38
C LYS A 27 5.67 -18.92 -21.78
N THR A 28 6.55 -19.79 -22.25
CA THR A 28 7.80 -19.41 -22.91
C THR A 28 7.50 -18.59 -24.17
N VAL A 29 7.73 -17.29 -24.13
CA VAL A 29 7.63 -16.42 -25.30
C VAL A 29 8.90 -16.57 -26.12
N LYS A 30 8.79 -17.18 -27.32
CA LYS A 30 9.87 -17.21 -28.30
C LYS A 30 10.14 -15.78 -28.81
N SER A 31 11.35 -15.29 -28.56
CA SER A 31 11.85 -14.02 -29.05
C SER A 31 11.98 -14.05 -30.58
N THR A 32 11.13 -13.33 -31.28
CA THR A 32 11.35 -12.96 -32.69
C THR A 32 12.00 -11.57 -32.70
N LYS A 33 13.23 -11.50 -33.24
CA LYS A 33 13.96 -10.27 -33.50
C LYS A 33 13.19 -9.43 -34.52
N SER A 34 12.49 -8.39 -34.10
CA SER A 34 12.14 -7.28 -34.98
C SER A 34 12.85 -6.03 -34.45
N LYS A 35 13.69 -5.47 -35.32
CA LYS A 35 14.45 -4.24 -35.11
C LYS A 35 13.46 -3.08 -35.29
N SER A 36 12.82 -2.65 -34.23
CA SER A 36 12.12 -1.37 -34.17
C SER A 36 12.72 -0.59 -33.00
N GLU A 37 13.17 0.59 -33.29
CA GLU A 37 13.65 1.56 -32.30
C GLU A 37 12.52 1.88 -31.33
N THR A 38 12.37 1.08 -30.29
CA THR A 38 11.53 1.41 -29.17
C THR A 38 12.21 2.53 -28.40
N LYS A 39 11.69 3.74 -28.60
CA LYS A 39 11.92 4.88 -27.75
C LYS A 39 11.76 4.40 -26.31
N VAL A 40 12.89 4.24 -25.63
CA VAL A 40 12.94 3.80 -24.22
C VAL A 40 12.25 4.86 -23.42
N CYS A 41 11.01 4.59 -22.99
CA CYS A 41 10.25 5.44 -22.08
C CYS A 41 10.75 5.32 -20.61
N CYS A 42 11.92 4.75 -20.40
CA CYS A 42 12.65 4.91 -19.16
C CYS A 42 13.47 6.20 -19.30
N GLY A 43 12.89 7.31 -18.92
CA GLY A 43 13.68 8.49 -18.58
C GLY A 43 14.82 8.01 -17.71
N THR A 44 16.04 8.41 -18.04
CA THR A 44 17.19 8.13 -17.19
C THR A 44 16.82 8.61 -15.79
N ALA A 45 16.55 7.67 -14.89
CA ALA A 45 16.38 7.93 -13.48
C ALA A 45 17.72 8.43 -12.92
N ARG A 46 18.06 9.65 -13.30
CA ARG A 46 18.94 10.50 -12.49
C ARG A 46 18.09 11.02 -11.36
N ASP A 47 17.54 10.08 -10.67
CA ASP A 47 16.62 10.29 -9.59
C ASP A 47 17.43 10.89 -8.48
N ILE A 48 17.04 12.08 -8.13
CA ILE A 48 17.48 12.69 -6.89
C ILE A 48 17.12 11.67 -5.81
N PRO A 49 18.12 11.11 -5.11
CA PRO A 49 17.84 10.12 -4.09
C PRO A 49 16.89 10.73 -3.08
N LEU A 50 15.95 9.90 -2.59
CA LEU A 50 14.97 10.31 -1.60
C LEU A 50 15.68 10.98 -0.41
N SER A 51 15.25 12.17 0.00
CA SER A 51 15.83 12.81 1.16
C SER A 51 15.56 11.97 2.42
N GLU A 52 16.40 12.09 3.44
CA GLU A 52 16.21 11.38 4.72
C GLU A 52 14.82 11.69 5.32
N ARG A 53 14.39 12.94 5.24
CA ARG A 53 13.08 13.37 5.72
C ARG A 53 11.94 12.69 4.96
N ASP A 54 12.00 12.70 3.63
CA ASP A 54 10.97 12.08 2.80
C ASP A 54 10.95 10.56 2.97
N ALA A 55 12.12 9.94 3.19
CA ALA A 55 12.23 8.52 3.48
C ALA A 55 11.56 8.16 4.81
N VAL A 56 11.74 8.95 5.86
CA VAL A 56 11.08 8.75 7.16
C VAL A 56 9.57 8.95 7.03
N GLU A 57 9.12 9.97 6.32
CA GLU A 57 7.69 10.23 6.10
C GLU A 57 7.04 9.07 5.33
N LEU A 58 7.64 8.65 4.24
CA LEU A 58 7.15 7.55 3.43
C LEU A 58 7.14 6.22 4.19
N ALA A 59 8.19 5.96 4.98
CA ALA A 59 8.26 4.78 5.83
C ALA A 59 7.12 4.73 6.87
N SER A 60 6.73 5.88 7.43
CA SER A 60 5.60 5.97 8.36
C SER A 60 4.27 5.61 7.70
N VAL A 61 4.05 6.04 6.45
CA VAL A 61 2.88 5.68 5.65
C VAL A 61 2.83 4.16 5.40
N PHE A 62 3.95 3.57 4.98
CA PHE A 62 4.01 2.12 4.77
C PHE A 62 3.79 1.34 6.08
N ALA A 63 4.35 1.81 7.19
CA ALA A 63 4.13 1.21 8.50
C ALA A 63 2.64 1.27 8.90
N ALA A 64 1.96 2.39 8.63
CA ALA A 64 0.53 2.50 8.86
C ALA A 64 -0.29 1.53 8.00
N LEU A 65 0.15 1.22 6.78
CA LEU A 65 -0.54 0.31 5.87
C LEU A 65 -0.16 -1.17 6.06
N SER A 66 0.86 -1.50 6.83
CA SER A 66 1.36 -2.86 7.03
C SER A 66 0.45 -3.78 7.88
N ASP A 67 -0.83 -3.45 8.00
CA ASP A 67 -1.84 -4.21 8.74
C ASP A 67 -3.08 -4.46 7.86
N PRO A 68 -3.60 -5.69 7.76
CA PRO A 68 -4.71 -6.01 6.87
C PRO A 68 -6.02 -5.33 7.25
N VAL A 69 -6.25 -5.03 8.53
CA VAL A 69 -7.46 -4.31 8.97
C VAL A 69 -7.40 -2.86 8.51
N ARG A 70 -6.23 -2.21 8.62
CA ARG A 70 -6.04 -0.84 8.17
C ARG A 70 -6.16 -0.71 6.65
N LEU A 71 -5.62 -1.65 5.88
CA LEU A 71 -5.80 -1.68 4.42
C LEU A 71 -7.29 -1.80 4.05
N ARG A 72 -8.03 -2.69 4.72
CA ARG A 72 -9.47 -2.84 4.49
C ARG A 72 -10.25 -1.59 4.87
N LEU A 73 -9.93 -0.97 6.01
CA LEU A 73 -10.55 0.28 6.45
C LEU A 73 -10.32 1.40 5.43
N LEU A 74 -9.07 1.60 5.00
CA LEU A 74 -8.75 2.61 3.99
C LEU A 74 -9.50 2.36 2.68
N SER A 75 -9.56 1.11 2.22
CA SER A 75 -10.32 0.73 1.01
C SER A 75 -11.80 1.08 1.14
N ILE A 76 -12.46 0.78 2.27
CA ILE A 76 -13.87 1.11 2.47
C ILE A 76 -14.08 2.63 2.51
N VAL A 77 -13.24 3.35 3.25
CA VAL A 77 -13.34 4.82 3.34
C VAL A 77 -13.13 5.48 1.97
N SER A 78 -12.15 4.99 1.18
CA SER A 78 -11.88 5.51 -0.17
C SER A 78 -13.00 5.21 -1.18
N SER A 79 -13.78 4.16 -0.94
CA SER A 79 -14.87 3.73 -1.82
C SER A 79 -16.23 4.21 -1.34
N ALA A 80 -16.29 5.04 -0.31
CA ALA A 80 -17.54 5.54 0.24
C ALA A 80 -18.30 6.38 -0.80
N PRO A 81 -19.59 6.08 -1.10
CA PRO A 81 -20.35 6.78 -2.15
C PRO A 81 -20.44 8.29 -1.94
N ASP A 82 -20.54 8.71 -0.68
CA ASP A 82 -20.64 10.12 -0.30
C ASP A 82 -19.28 10.76 -0.01
N GLY A 83 -18.17 10.05 -0.28
CA GLY A 83 -16.81 10.49 0.00
C GLY A 83 -16.42 10.45 1.48
N GLU A 84 -17.35 10.08 2.36
CA GLU A 84 -17.11 9.96 3.80
C GLU A 84 -17.92 8.81 4.41
N VAL A 85 -17.49 8.31 5.57
CA VAL A 85 -18.16 7.22 6.27
C VAL A 85 -18.07 7.42 7.79
N CYS A 86 -19.15 7.08 8.50
CA CYS A 86 -19.16 7.10 9.96
C CYS A 86 -18.31 5.93 10.51
N ALA A 87 -17.54 6.17 11.56
CA ALA A 87 -16.81 5.11 12.26
C ALA A 87 -17.71 3.96 12.73
N CYS A 88 -18.97 4.24 13.05
CA CYS A 88 -19.97 3.23 13.45
C CYS A 88 -20.27 2.22 12.34
N ASP A 89 -20.31 2.68 11.08
CA ASP A 89 -20.68 1.86 9.93
C ASP A 89 -19.54 0.93 9.50
N LEU A 90 -18.31 1.19 9.99
CA LEU A 90 -17.12 0.38 9.72
C LEU A 90 -17.00 -0.85 10.61
N VAL A 91 -17.73 -0.91 11.72
CA VAL A 91 -17.67 -2.00 12.70
C VAL A 91 -18.12 -3.33 12.09
N THR A 92 -19.27 -3.33 11.43
CA THR A 92 -19.86 -4.53 10.83
C THR A 92 -19.02 -5.10 9.68
N PRO A 93 -18.62 -4.33 8.64
CA PRO A 93 -17.85 -4.86 7.53
C PRO A 93 -16.43 -5.30 7.92
N ILE A 94 -15.86 -4.71 8.97
CA ILE A 94 -14.53 -5.08 9.48
C ILE A 94 -14.60 -6.31 10.39
N GLY A 95 -15.74 -6.51 11.10
CA GLY A 95 -15.91 -7.62 12.03
C GLY A 95 -15.04 -7.50 13.29
N LYS A 96 -14.77 -6.28 13.74
CA LYS A 96 -14.01 -5.97 14.94
C LYS A 96 -14.83 -5.06 15.87
N SER A 97 -14.46 -5.01 17.15
CA SER A 97 -15.11 -4.12 18.10
C SER A 97 -14.91 -2.64 17.75
N GLN A 98 -15.85 -1.79 18.17
CA GLN A 98 -15.77 -0.34 17.98
C GLN A 98 -14.43 0.27 18.47
N PRO A 99 -13.91 -0.07 19.67
CA PRO A 99 -12.62 0.44 20.12
C PRO A 99 -11.46 0.03 19.20
N THR A 100 -11.48 -1.21 18.71
CA THR A 100 -10.46 -1.74 17.78
C THR A 100 -10.49 -0.98 16.45
N VAL A 101 -11.67 -0.79 15.86
CA VAL A 101 -11.84 0.00 14.62
C VAL A 101 -11.36 1.42 14.82
N SER A 102 -11.76 2.06 15.93
CA SER A 102 -11.33 3.43 16.28
C SER A 102 -9.81 3.55 16.44
N HIS A 103 -9.16 2.54 17.02
CA HIS A 103 -7.70 2.50 17.14
C HIS A 103 -7.00 2.43 15.77
N HIS A 104 -7.46 1.56 14.87
CA HIS A 104 -6.90 1.47 13.52
C HIS A 104 -7.14 2.75 12.70
N LEU A 105 -8.31 3.36 12.80
CA LEU A 105 -8.62 4.64 12.16
C LEU A 105 -7.74 5.79 12.68
N LYS A 106 -7.42 5.78 13.99
CA LYS A 106 -6.48 6.75 14.57
C LYS A 106 -5.10 6.64 13.94
N ILE A 107 -4.58 5.44 13.75
CA ILE A 107 -3.26 5.23 13.11
C ILE A 107 -3.28 5.74 11.65
N LEU A 108 -4.34 5.46 10.88
CA LEU A 108 -4.49 5.98 9.52
C LEU A 108 -4.58 7.50 9.47
N PHE A 109 -5.25 8.10 10.46
CA PHE A 109 -5.34 9.56 10.60
C PHE A 109 -3.98 10.18 10.94
N GLU A 110 -3.23 9.60 11.88
CA GLU A 110 -1.89 10.07 12.27
C GLU A 110 -0.89 9.95 11.11
N ALA A 111 -1.06 8.96 10.23
CA ALA A 111 -0.28 8.83 9.00
C ALA A 111 -0.76 9.76 7.87
N GLY A 112 -1.83 10.54 8.07
CA GLY A 112 -2.39 11.47 7.10
C GLY A 112 -3.07 10.80 5.90
N LEU A 113 -3.47 9.54 6.03
CA LEU A 113 -4.16 8.78 4.97
C LEU A 113 -5.67 9.01 4.96
N VAL A 114 -6.21 9.42 6.10
CA VAL A 114 -7.61 9.80 6.25
C VAL A 114 -7.73 11.09 7.05
N GLU A 115 -8.74 11.87 6.78
CA GLU A 115 -9.19 12.99 7.61
C GLU A 115 -10.32 12.53 8.51
N ARG A 116 -10.52 13.23 9.60
CA ARG A 116 -11.64 12.98 10.52
C ARG A 116 -12.37 14.26 10.86
N GLU A 117 -13.69 14.16 10.97
CA GLU A 117 -14.54 15.24 11.43
C GLU A 117 -15.50 14.73 12.51
N LYS A 118 -15.58 15.46 13.63
CA LYS A 118 -16.52 15.13 14.70
C LYS A 118 -17.81 15.93 14.52
N ARG A 119 -18.93 15.25 14.36
CA ARG A 119 -20.27 15.83 14.26
C ARG A 119 -21.12 15.31 15.43
N GLY A 120 -21.20 16.10 16.50
CA GLY A 120 -21.85 15.68 17.75
C GLY A 120 -21.16 14.50 18.40
N VAL A 121 -21.84 13.36 18.50
CA VAL A 121 -21.31 12.10 19.03
C VAL A 121 -20.68 11.21 17.98
N TRP A 122 -20.86 11.53 16.68
CA TRP A 122 -20.41 10.75 15.55
C TRP A 122 -19.06 11.27 15.04
N VAL A 123 -18.22 10.35 14.58
CA VAL A 123 -16.94 10.67 13.95
C VAL A 123 -16.96 10.15 12.52
N TRP A 124 -16.77 11.06 11.58
CA TRP A 124 -16.75 10.80 10.15
C TRP A 124 -15.33 10.79 9.63
N TYR A 125 -15.06 9.90 8.69
CA TYR A 125 -13.75 9.74 8.06
C TYR A 125 -13.88 9.84 6.55
N ARG A 126 -12.92 10.50 5.91
CA ARG A 126 -12.73 10.56 4.46
C ARG A 126 -11.28 10.28 4.08
N ALA A 127 -11.07 9.66 2.94
CA ALA A 127 -9.71 9.43 2.43
C ALA A 127 -9.11 10.73 1.90
N VAL A 128 -7.79 10.87 2.04
CA VAL A 128 -7.02 11.96 1.43
C VAL A 128 -6.56 11.50 0.04
N PRO A 129 -7.10 12.07 -1.06
CA PRO A 129 -6.86 11.54 -2.41
C PRO A 129 -5.46 11.82 -2.97
N GLU A 130 -4.71 12.74 -2.37
CA GLU A 130 -3.43 13.25 -2.90
C GLU A 130 -2.20 12.71 -2.16
N ARG A 131 -2.31 11.54 -1.52
CA ARG A 131 -1.14 10.91 -0.87
C ARG A 131 -0.79 9.56 -1.45
#